data_1b1675cea9d28fd974fa3d9bc0a5750a
#
_entry.id   1b1675cea9d28fd974fa3d9bc0a5750a
#
_cell.length_a   1.000
_cell.length_b   1.000
_cell.length_c   1.000
_cell.angle_alpha   90.00
_cell.angle_beta   90.00
_cell.angle_gamma   90.00
#
_symmetry.space_group_name_H-M   'P 1'
#
loop_
_entity.id
_entity.type
_entity.pdbx_description
1 polymer ?
#
loop_
_entity_poly.entity_id
_entity_poly.type
_entity_poly.pdbx_seq_one_letter_code
_entity_poly.pdbx_strand_id
1 'polypeptide(L)'
;MQIHTDLAPAGPYDDVVVLIDVLRTGTLAPMLLDLGLSRFALTGSVRRARQEAESDPGVLLMGERGGFPPERFNHGTSPAALRHLDVRGRAAVILTENAPKALAAVSSAPAVVLASLLNARAAAELAARRSRSKVFLVCSGFAGEPDLDDA
;
A
#
# COMPACT_ATOMS: atom_id res chain seq x y z
N MET A 1 11.79 -6.91 22.49
CA MET A 1 11.19 -6.90 21.16
C MET A 1 12.17 -7.54 20.19
N GLN A 2 11.75 -8.51 19.41
CA GLN A 2 12.54 -9.13 18.34
C GLN A 2 12.15 -8.52 17.00
N ILE A 3 13.12 -8.38 16.09
CA ILE A 3 12.89 -7.91 14.73
C ILE A 3 13.30 -9.02 13.78
N HIS A 4 12.39 -9.37 12.88
CA HIS A 4 12.61 -10.32 11.81
C HIS A 4 12.50 -9.59 10.46
N THR A 5 13.23 -10.03 9.46
CA THR A 5 13.22 -9.41 8.13
C THR A 5 13.05 -10.46 7.06
N ASP A 6 12.04 -10.27 6.19
CA ASP A 6 11.79 -11.10 5.01
C ASP A 6 11.84 -10.21 3.76
N LEU A 7 12.65 -10.59 2.79
CA LEU A 7 12.79 -9.86 1.52
C LEU A 7 11.61 -10.07 0.55
N ALA A 8 10.74 -11.01 0.87
CA ALA A 8 9.43 -11.22 0.25
C ALA A 8 8.52 -11.89 1.29
N PRO A 9 7.18 -11.80 1.15
CA PRO A 9 6.28 -12.44 2.10
C PRO A 9 6.50 -13.95 2.20
N ALA A 10 6.85 -14.44 3.39
CA ALA A 10 7.18 -15.85 3.65
C ALA A 10 6.31 -16.51 4.73
N GLY A 11 5.45 -15.73 5.43
CA GLY A 11 4.56 -16.10 6.55
C GLY A 11 4.41 -17.57 6.92
N PRO A 12 3.62 -17.92 7.90
CA PRO A 12 2.66 -17.07 8.63
C PRO A 12 3.32 -16.12 9.63
N TYR A 13 2.61 -15.03 9.95
CA TYR A 13 3.07 -14.00 10.87
C TYR A 13 2.18 -13.96 12.12
N ASP A 14 2.79 -14.05 13.28
CA ASP A 14 2.12 -14.16 14.59
C ASP A 14 2.08 -12.85 15.40
N ASP A 15 2.68 -11.78 14.88
CA ASP A 15 2.70 -10.44 15.48
C ASP A 15 2.67 -9.38 14.38
N VAL A 16 3.04 -8.15 14.66
CA VAL A 16 2.94 -7.02 13.74
C VAL A 16 3.85 -7.18 12.52
N VAL A 17 3.29 -6.99 11.34
CA VAL A 17 4.02 -6.86 10.07
C VAL A 17 4.11 -5.39 9.68
N VAL A 18 5.32 -4.93 9.38
CA VAL A 18 5.58 -3.71 8.62
C VAL A 18 5.81 -4.12 7.18
N LEU A 19 4.80 -3.94 6.33
CA LEU A 19 4.89 -4.25 4.91
C LEU A 19 5.52 -3.06 4.18
N ILE A 20 6.69 -3.27 3.63
CA ILE A 20 7.49 -2.27 2.93
C ILE A 20 7.20 -2.35 1.43
N ASP A 21 6.70 -1.26 0.85
CA ASP A 21 6.44 -1.09 -0.58
C ASP A 21 6.87 0.33 -0.97
N VAL A 22 8.12 0.48 -1.36
CA VAL A 22 8.70 1.81 -1.63
C VAL A 22 8.16 2.36 -2.94
N LEU A 23 8.17 1.56 -3.99
CA LEU A 23 7.66 1.93 -5.31
C LEU A 23 6.51 0.99 -5.76
N ARG A 24 5.22 1.36 -5.42
CA ARG A 24 4.95 2.76 -5.04
C ARG A 24 3.85 2.90 -4.00
N THR A 25 3.17 1.80 -3.62
CA THR A 25 1.93 1.88 -2.83
C THR A 25 2.18 2.39 -1.42
N GLY A 26 3.26 1.92 -0.77
CA GLY A 26 3.65 2.35 0.57
C GLY A 26 4.11 3.81 0.66
N THR A 27 4.47 4.42 -0.47
CA THR A 27 4.74 5.86 -0.56
C THR A 27 3.47 6.63 -0.91
N LEU A 28 2.71 6.16 -1.90
CA LEU A 28 1.54 6.86 -2.41
C LEU A 28 0.41 6.93 -1.38
N ALA A 29 0.06 5.82 -0.74
CA ALA A 29 -1.08 5.77 0.17
C ALA A 29 -0.91 6.68 1.40
N PRO A 30 0.22 6.66 2.14
CA PRO A 30 0.44 7.60 3.23
C PRO A 30 0.45 9.06 2.77
N MET A 31 1.05 9.37 1.62
CA MET A 31 1.04 10.73 1.06
C MET A 31 -0.38 11.23 0.79
N LEU A 32 -1.23 10.40 0.19
CA LEU A 32 -2.61 10.79 -0.10
C LEU A 32 -3.43 11.00 1.19
N LEU A 33 -3.21 10.18 2.22
CA LEU A 33 -3.83 10.38 3.54
C LEU A 33 -3.38 11.69 4.19
N ASP A 34 -2.09 12.03 4.10
CA ASP A 34 -1.55 13.30 4.60
C ASP A 34 -2.12 14.51 3.86
N LEU A 35 -2.41 14.38 2.57
CA LEU A 35 -3.11 15.37 1.77
C LEU A 35 -4.62 15.46 2.07
N GLY A 36 -5.14 14.63 2.99
CA GLY A 36 -6.52 14.67 3.45
C GLY A 36 -7.47 13.71 2.73
N LEU A 37 -6.95 12.69 2.02
CA LEU A 37 -7.80 11.61 1.51
C LEU A 37 -8.52 10.92 2.67
N SER A 38 -9.84 10.74 2.57
CA SER A 38 -10.64 10.18 3.66
C SER A 38 -10.45 8.67 3.83
N ARG A 39 -10.33 7.97 2.74
CA ARG A 39 -10.12 6.50 2.68
C ARG A 39 -9.60 6.08 1.33
N PHE A 40 -9.00 4.90 1.28
CA PHE A 40 -8.66 4.25 0.01
C PHE A 40 -8.90 2.74 0.08
N ALA A 41 -9.10 2.12 -1.10
CA ALA A 41 -9.08 0.69 -1.30
C ALA A 41 -7.96 0.32 -2.28
N LEU A 42 -7.33 -0.84 -2.07
CA LEU A 42 -6.33 -1.40 -2.98
C LEU A 42 -6.94 -2.56 -3.76
N THR A 43 -6.66 -2.64 -5.04
CA THR A 43 -7.13 -3.75 -5.89
C THR A 43 -6.14 -4.07 -6.99
N GLY A 44 -6.03 -5.36 -7.35
CA GLY A 44 -5.32 -5.82 -8.55
C GLY A 44 -6.24 -5.93 -9.79
N SER A 45 -7.51 -5.54 -9.68
CA SER A 45 -8.52 -5.76 -10.73
C SER A 45 -9.10 -4.44 -11.26
N VAL A 46 -8.87 -4.17 -12.54
CA VAL A 46 -9.49 -3.03 -13.24
C VAL A 46 -11.02 -3.07 -13.14
N ARG A 47 -11.60 -4.28 -13.28
CA ARG A 47 -13.06 -4.47 -13.19
C ARG A 47 -13.57 -4.05 -11.80
N ARG A 48 -12.92 -4.49 -10.72
CA ARG A 48 -13.32 -4.10 -9.36
C ARG A 48 -13.17 -2.61 -9.13
N ALA A 49 -12.08 -2.00 -9.60
CA ALA A 49 -11.88 -0.57 -9.48
C ALA A 49 -13.01 0.22 -10.14
N ARG A 50 -13.45 -0.20 -11.34
CA ARG A 50 -14.57 0.45 -12.06
C ARG A 50 -15.90 0.26 -11.36
N GLN A 51 -16.17 -0.93 -10.79
CA GLN A 51 -17.39 -1.19 -10.01
C GLN A 51 -17.49 -0.27 -8.78
N GLU A 52 -16.37 -0.03 -8.07
CA GLU A 52 -16.34 0.93 -6.97
C GLU A 52 -16.69 2.36 -7.44
N ALA A 53 -16.17 2.79 -8.60
CA ALA A 53 -16.48 4.10 -9.16
C ALA A 53 -17.94 4.22 -9.64
N GLU A 54 -18.55 3.14 -10.07
CA GLU A 54 -19.99 3.10 -10.42
C GLU A 54 -20.85 3.27 -9.15
N SER A 55 -20.39 2.72 -8.03
CA SER A 55 -21.10 2.81 -6.74
C SER A 55 -20.89 4.14 -6.02
N ASP A 56 -19.75 4.79 -6.24
CA ASP A 56 -19.38 6.10 -5.67
C ASP A 56 -18.77 6.99 -6.77
N PRO A 57 -19.59 7.78 -7.49
CA PRO A 57 -19.09 8.64 -8.59
C PRO A 57 -18.05 9.69 -8.15
N GLY A 58 -17.92 9.95 -6.84
CA GLY A 58 -16.91 10.85 -6.25
C GLY A 58 -15.55 10.21 -6.04
N VAL A 59 -15.44 8.88 -6.16
CA VAL A 59 -14.20 8.16 -5.91
C VAL A 59 -13.15 8.45 -7.00
N LEU A 60 -11.90 8.60 -6.58
CA LEU A 60 -10.77 8.75 -7.49
C LEU A 60 -10.26 7.37 -7.92
N LEU A 61 -10.25 7.10 -9.22
CA LEU A 61 -9.58 5.94 -9.77
C LEU A 61 -8.12 6.30 -10.08
N MET A 62 -7.21 5.67 -9.37
CA MET A 62 -5.78 5.81 -9.56
C MET A 62 -5.17 4.45 -9.84
N GLY A 63 -4.17 4.38 -10.67
CA GLY A 63 -3.53 3.09 -10.88
C GLY A 63 -2.78 2.95 -12.18
N GLU A 64 -2.16 1.79 -12.32
CA GLU A 64 -1.38 1.43 -13.48
C GLU A 64 -1.60 -0.03 -13.87
N ARG A 65 -1.51 -0.27 -15.15
CA ARG A 65 -1.39 -1.59 -15.75
C ARG A 65 -0.37 -1.48 -16.90
N GLY A 66 0.72 -2.25 -16.78
CA GLY A 66 1.82 -2.12 -17.75
C GLY A 66 2.45 -0.72 -17.80
N GLY A 67 2.49 0.01 -16.66
CA GLY A 67 3.10 1.32 -16.55
C GLY A 67 2.19 2.51 -16.92
N PHE A 68 0.95 2.26 -17.32
CA PHE A 68 0.03 3.32 -17.76
C PHE A 68 -1.31 3.24 -17.00
N PRO A 69 -1.97 4.40 -16.75
CA PRO A 69 -3.32 4.40 -16.24
C PRO A 69 -4.27 3.70 -17.22
N PRO A 70 -5.10 2.77 -16.75
CA PRO A 70 -6.14 2.20 -17.60
C PRO A 70 -7.16 3.25 -18.07
N GLU A 71 -7.84 2.96 -19.17
CA GLU A 71 -8.93 3.83 -19.66
C GLU A 71 -9.95 4.15 -18.54
N ARG A 72 -10.37 5.40 -18.45
CA ARG A 72 -11.28 5.97 -17.42
C ARG A 72 -10.69 6.05 -16.00
N PHE A 73 -9.38 5.89 -15.85
CA PHE A 73 -8.73 6.23 -14.58
C PHE A 73 -8.38 7.71 -14.57
N ASN A 74 -8.58 8.34 -13.41
CA ASN A 74 -8.29 9.77 -13.24
C ASN A 74 -6.79 10.03 -13.25
N HIS A 75 -6.00 9.12 -12.64
CA HIS A 75 -4.57 9.32 -12.40
C HIS A 75 -3.80 8.00 -12.45
N GLY A 76 -2.47 8.11 -12.71
CA GLY A 76 -1.51 7.05 -12.43
C GLY A 76 -1.17 6.95 -10.94
N THR A 77 -0.03 6.33 -10.63
CA THR A 77 0.44 6.11 -9.25
C THR A 77 1.71 6.87 -8.89
N SER A 78 2.12 7.86 -9.69
CA SER A 78 3.32 8.64 -9.41
C SER A 78 3.10 9.61 -8.24
N PRO A 79 3.77 9.45 -7.08
CA PRO A 79 3.66 10.38 -5.97
C PRO A 79 4.04 11.82 -6.37
N ALA A 80 5.07 11.98 -7.20
CA ALA A 80 5.51 13.29 -7.68
C ALA A 80 4.44 14.02 -8.51
N ALA A 81 3.66 13.27 -9.31
CA ALA A 81 2.57 13.85 -10.11
C ALA A 81 1.35 14.19 -9.25
N LEU A 82 1.13 13.46 -8.15
CA LEU A 82 -0.07 13.56 -7.32
C LEU A 82 0.10 14.46 -6.08
N ARG A 83 1.31 14.92 -5.76
CA ARG A 83 1.61 15.69 -4.54
C ARG A 83 0.84 16.99 -4.38
N HIS A 84 0.28 17.54 -5.47
CA HIS A 84 -0.50 18.77 -5.46
C HIS A 84 -1.99 18.56 -5.76
N LEU A 85 -2.41 17.28 -5.84
CA LEU A 85 -3.80 16.96 -6.12
C LEU A 85 -4.67 17.25 -4.89
N ASP A 86 -5.77 17.97 -5.08
CA ASP A 86 -6.75 18.14 -4.02
C ASP A 86 -7.60 16.86 -3.87
N VAL A 87 -7.29 16.11 -2.81
CA VAL A 87 -7.96 14.84 -2.47
C VAL A 87 -8.76 14.95 -1.17
N ARG A 88 -8.86 16.13 -0.58
CA ARG A 88 -9.48 16.33 0.75
C ARG A 88 -10.92 15.84 0.80
N GLY A 89 -11.18 14.97 1.78
CA GLY A 89 -12.49 14.37 2.00
C GLY A 89 -12.92 13.35 0.95
N ARG A 90 -12.14 13.13 -0.11
CA ARG A 90 -12.44 12.17 -1.17
C ARG A 90 -12.01 10.76 -0.78
N ALA A 91 -12.58 9.78 -1.47
CA ALA A 91 -12.13 8.40 -1.45
C ALA A 91 -11.33 8.08 -2.71
N ALA A 92 -10.45 7.09 -2.66
CA ALA A 92 -9.73 6.59 -3.83
C ALA A 92 -9.75 5.06 -3.92
N VAL A 93 -9.72 4.55 -5.14
CA VAL A 93 -9.37 3.16 -5.44
C VAL A 93 -8.04 3.17 -6.16
N ILE A 94 -7.06 2.50 -5.59
CA ILE A 94 -5.72 2.41 -6.14
C ILE A 94 -5.53 1.02 -6.74
N LEU A 95 -5.41 0.97 -8.06
CA LEU A 95 -5.07 -0.24 -8.80
C LEU A 95 -3.56 -0.42 -8.80
N THR A 96 -3.11 -1.53 -8.25
CA THR A 96 -1.70 -1.92 -8.20
C THR A 96 -1.58 -3.45 -8.31
N GLU A 97 -0.47 -3.94 -8.83
CA GLU A 97 -0.30 -5.38 -9.07
C GLU A 97 0.26 -6.12 -7.86
N ASN A 98 1.16 -5.51 -7.10
CA ASN A 98 1.91 -6.18 -6.03
C ASN A 98 1.25 -6.03 -4.67
N ALA A 99 0.93 -4.82 -4.22
CA ALA A 99 0.44 -4.56 -2.86
C ALA A 99 -0.76 -5.43 -2.45
N PRO A 100 -1.79 -5.68 -3.27
CA PRO A 100 -2.89 -6.56 -2.87
C PRO A 100 -2.47 -8.01 -2.63
N LYS A 101 -1.48 -8.51 -3.40
CA LYS A 101 -0.93 -9.87 -3.23
C LYS A 101 -0.09 -9.95 -1.96
N ALA A 102 0.79 -8.97 -1.74
CA ALA A 102 1.61 -8.89 -0.54
C ALA A 102 0.74 -8.77 0.72
N LEU A 103 -0.29 -7.91 0.71
CA LEU A 103 -1.25 -7.81 1.81
C LEU A 103 -1.99 -9.12 2.09
N ALA A 104 -2.40 -9.85 1.05
CA ALA A 104 -3.02 -11.16 1.21
C ALA A 104 -2.04 -12.17 1.83
N ALA A 105 -0.78 -12.15 1.41
CA ALA A 105 0.24 -13.06 1.93
C ALA A 105 0.59 -12.80 3.42
N VAL A 106 0.46 -11.55 3.88
CA VAL A 106 0.69 -11.19 5.31
C VAL A 106 -0.60 -11.15 6.13
N SER A 107 -1.73 -11.59 5.60
CA SER A 107 -3.06 -11.48 6.23
C SER A 107 -3.23 -12.27 7.53
N SER A 108 -2.32 -13.20 7.84
CA SER A 108 -2.28 -13.90 9.14
C SER A 108 -1.82 -13.00 10.29
N ALA A 109 -1.14 -11.88 10.00
CA ALA A 109 -0.65 -10.97 11.02
C ALA A 109 -1.81 -10.28 11.76
N PRO A 110 -1.74 -10.15 13.10
CA PRO A 110 -2.73 -9.42 13.88
C PRO A 110 -2.85 -7.94 13.51
N ALA A 111 -1.79 -7.35 12.97
CA ALA A 111 -1.77 -6.00 12.44
C ALA A 111 -0.73 -5.88 11.33
N VAL A 112 -1.09 -5.11 10.29
CA VAL A 112 -0.19 -4.78 9.17
C VAL A 112 -0.08 -3.26 9.08
N VAL A 113 1.16 -2.77 9.02
CA VAL A 113 1.49 -1.35 8.85
C VAL A 113 2.16 -1.21 7.49
N LEU A 114 1.56 -0.44 6.59
CA LEU A 114 2.16 -0.15 5.30
C LEU A 114 3.24 0.92 5.43
N ALA A 115 4.42 0.67 4.90
CA ALA A 115 5.59 1.52 5.08
C ALA A 115 6.37 1.77 3.78
N SER A 116 7.07 2.90 3.78
CA SER A 116 8.12 3.26 2.85
C SER A 116 9.07 4.25 3.52
N LEU A 117 10.06 4.76 2.80
CA LEU A 117 10.96 5.80 3.30
C LEU A 117 10.20 7.06 3.74
N LEU A 118 9.04 7.37 3.14
CA LEU A 118 8.26 8.55 3.45
C LEU A 118 7.72 8.55 4.89
N ASN A 119 7.25 7.40 5.38
CA ASN A 119 6.61 7.28 6.68
C ASN A 119 7.35 6.33 7.65
N ALA A 120 8.60 5.99 7.38
CA ALA A 120 9.39 4.98 8.11
C ALA A 120 9.34 5.18 9.63
N ARG A 121 9.55 6.42 10.12
CA ARG A 121 9.49 6.72 11.56
C ARG A 121 8.11 6.42 12.15
N ALA A 122 7.05 6.94 11.53
CA ALA A 122 5.69 6.75 12.02
C ALA A 122 5.27 5.27 11.99
N ALA A 123 5.67 4.55 10.93
CA ALA A 123 5.44 3.12 10.81
C ALA A 123 6.16 2.33 11.90
N ALA A 124 7.45 2.63 12.16
CA ALA A 124 8.22 1.98 13.21
C ALA A 124 7.64 2.22 14.61
N GLU A 125 7.27 3.47 14.92
CA GLU A 125 6.64 3.82 16.19
C GLU A 125 5.27 3.13 16.37
N LEU A 126 4.47 3.05 15.31
CA LEU A 126 3.19 2.37 15.35
C LEU A 126 3.38 0.86 15.54
N ALA A 127 4.30 0.25 14.80
CA ALA A 127 4.62 -1.16 14.93
C ALA A 127 5.10 -1.51 16.34
N ALA A 128 6.00 -0.70 16.90
CA ALA A 128 6.48 -0.88 18.27
C ALA A 128 5.35 -0.82 19.32
N ARG A 129 4.39 0.11 19.15
CA ARG A 129 3.23 0.20 20.04
C ARG A 129 2.23 -0.94 19.90
N ARG A 130 2.13 -1.53 18.71
CA ARG A 130 1.17 -2.59 18.40
C ARG A 130 1.71 -4.00 18.64
N SER A 131 3.04 -4.17 18.61
CA SER A 131 3.66 -5.47 18.78
C SER A 131 3.53 -5.97 20.23
N ARG A 132 3.39 -7.28 20.36
CA ARG A 132 3.44 -7.98 21.65
C ARG A 132 4.88 -8.32 22.02
N SER A 133 5.64 -8.81 21.05
CA SER A 133 7.05 -9.22 21.26
C SER A 133 7.90 -9.16 20.00
N LYS A 134 7.27 -9.20 18.81
CA LYS A 134 7.95 -9.32 17.53
C LYS A 134 7.45 -8.28 16.53
N VAL A 135 8.34 -7.78 15.69
CA VAL A 135 8.01 -6.99 14.51
C VAL A 135 8.64 -7.68 13.31
N PHE A 136 7.85 -7.93 12.28
CA PHE A 136 8.30 -8.47 11.01
C PHE A 136 8.39 -7.33 10.00
N LEU A 137 9.60 -7.05 9.52
CA LEU A 137 9.84 -6.16 8.38
C LEU A 137 9.75 -7.02 7.13
N VAL A 138 8.74 -6.80 6.31
CA VAL A 138 8.46 -7.64 5.16
C VAL A 138 8.42 -6.77 3.91
N CYS A 139 9.33 -7.00 2.97
CA CYS A 139 9.29 -6.35 1.67
C CYS A 139 8.13 -6.91 0.84
N SER A 140 7.44 -6.05 0.09
CA SER A 140 6.32 -6.49 -0.75
C SER A 140 6.79 -7.34 -1.93
N GLY A 141 8.00 -7.08 -2.39
CA GLY A 141 8.62 -7.74 -3.53
C GLY A 141 7.91 -7.43 -4.85
N PHE A 142 8.40 -8.04 -5.92
CA PHE A 142 7.77 -7.98 -7.23
C PHE A 142 7.43 -9.39 -7.70
N ALA A 143 6.17 -9.61 -8.06
CA ALA A 143 5.65 -10.92 -8.52
C ALA A 143 5.90 -12.10 -7.54
N GLY A 144 6.11 -11.82 -6.25
CA GLY A 144 6.40 -12.82 -5.21
C GLY A 144 7.89 -13.06 -4.97
N GLU A 145 8.77 -12.38 -5.70
CA GLU A 145 10.22 -12.44 -5.53
C GLU A 145 10.74 -11.18 -4.83
N PRO A 146 11.92 -11.24 -4.17
CA PRO A 146 12.57 -10.06 -3.62
C PRO A 146 12.81 -8.97 -4.67
N ASP A 147 12.56 -7.72 -4.30
CA ASP A 147 12.82 -6.55 -5.14
C ASP A 147 13.74 -5.58 -4.41
N LEU A 148 14.74 -5.05 -5.12
CA LEU A 148 15.73 -4.12 -4.55
C LEU A 148 15.11 -2.79 -4.11
N ASP A 149 13.99 -2.39 -4.70
CA ASP A 149 13.31 -1.14 -4.36
C ASP A 149 12.73 -1.15 -2.94
N ASP A 150 12.42 -2.35 -2.41
CA ASP A 150 11.81 -2.54 -1.10
C ASP A 150 12.82 -3.01 -0.02
N ALA A 151 14.04 -3.41 -0.41
CA ALA A 151 15.05 -4.05 0.46
C ALA A 151 15.91 -3.06 1.26
#